data_f2148880d405f4534db366836af74ad8
#
_entry.id   f2148880d405f4534db366836af74ad8
#
_cell.length_a   1.000
_cell.length_b   1.000
_cell.length_c   1.000
_cell.angle_alpha   90.00
_cell.angle_beta   90.00
_cell.angle_gamma   90.00
#
_symmetry.space_group_name_H-M   'P 1'
#
loop_
_entity.id
_entity.type
_entity.pdbx_description
1 polymer ?
#
loop_
_entity_poly.entity_id
_entity_poly.type
_entity_poly.pdbx_seq_one_letter_code
_entity_poly.pdbx_strand_id
1 'polypeptide(L)'
;MAVFSSESPKIPNTVGPCLRRSNTVKFLAGLFVALALASLVGFAWWTRELSPLDLSSDQHRPFIIVPNQSASAVSQALFDQKFIRSPSVAKIYFVLSGLDKKIKAGTYLLSPSTDLKNLLTSLTAGPRDIWVTIPEGWRREQIATRLASNLENFDTATFLSLTATLEGRLFPDTYLIPTYATPADIVDTLTATFNRKVGFIDQDSLILASLVERETKTTADRPIVAGILLKRLKANWPLQVDVAKDTYQHIGLPVAPIANPGLAAIEAVRRPQTTPYWFYLHAPDGTSHYAVTIEEHNLNIDKYLTR
;
A
#
# COMPACT_ATOMS: atom_id res chain seq x y z
N MET A 1 -55.09 107.73 -42.83
CA MET A 1 -54.56 107.60 -41.46
C MET A 1 -54.65 106.20 -41.08
N ALA A 2 -53.55 105.48 -41.11
CA ALA A 2 -53.45 104.07 -40.90
C ALA A 2 -53.18 103.73 -39.40
N VAL A 3 -54.00 102.88 -38.86
CA VAL A 3 -53.77 102.34 -37.50
C VAL A 3 -53.10 100.97 -37.63
N PHE A 4 -51.86 100.88 -37.21
CA PHE A 4 -51.13 99.60 -37.08
C PHE A 4 -51.56 98.92 -35.79
N SER A 5 -52.13 97.71 -35.88
CA SER A 5 -52.29 96.79 -34.76
C SER A 5 -51.13 95.82 -34.71
N SER A 6 -50.43 95.82 -33.57
CA SER A 6 -49.32 94.90 -33.28
C SER A 6 -49.86 93.62 -32.74
N GLU A 7 -49.72 92.50 -33.53
CA GLU A 7 -49.89 91.14 -33.02
C GLU A 7 -48.55 90.68 -32.48
N SER A 8 -48.56 90.25 -31.21
CA SER A 8 -47.43 89.61 -30.58
C SER A 8 -47.40 88.12 -30.96
N PRO A 9 -46.19 87.51 -31.24
CA PRO A 9 -46.10 86.11 -31.62
C PRO A 9 -46.28 85.18 -30.40
N LYS A 10 -47.18 84.20 -30.54
CA LYS A 10 -47.39 83.08 -29.60
C LYS A 10 -46.19 82.19 -29.62
N ILE A 11 -45.49 81.99 -28.50
CA ILE A 11 -44.44 80.99 -28.30
C ILE A 11 -45.13 79.67 -28.05
N PRO A 12 -44.79 78.56 -28.80
CA PRO A 12 -45.36 77.26 -28.54
C PRO A 12 -44.69 76.66 -27.28
N ASN A 13 -45.52 76.32 -26.31
CA ASN A 13 -45.11 75.58 -25.14
C ASN A 13 -44.77 74.12 -25.60
N THR A 14 -43.53 73.84 -25.89
CA THR A 14 -43.01 72.43 -25.97
C THR A 14 -42.83 71.94 -24.57
N VAL A 15 -43.87 71.29 -24.06
CA VAL A 15 -43.73 70.40 -22.86
C VAL A 15 -42.95 69.20 -23.31
N GLY A 16 -41.65 69.19 -23.00
CA GLY A 16 -40.79 68.01 -23.21
C GLY A 16 -41.28 66.81 -22.37
N PRO A 17 -41.11 65.56 -22.86
CA PRO A 17 -41.59 64.37 -22.15
C PRO A 17 -40.88 64.29 -20.81
N CYS A 18 -41.63 64.43 -19.72
CA CYS A 18 -41.17 64.21 -18.35
C CYS A 18 -40.73 62.78 -18.21
N LEU A 19 -39.43 62.58 -18.04
CA LEU A 19 -38.74 61.35 -17.96
C LEU A 19 -39.37 60.42 -16.89
N ARG A 20 -40.03 59.39 -17.33
CA ARG A 20 -40.48 58.19 -16.54
C ARG A 20 -39.28 57.36 -16.07
N ARG A 21 -38.17 58.01 -15.67
CA ARG A 21 -36.84 57.42 -15.37
C ARG A 21 -36.73 56.90 -13.94
N SER A 22 -37.72 57.18 -13.07
CA SER A 22 -37.64 56.85 -11.64
C SER A 22 -37.88 55.33 -11.33
N ASN A 23 -38.80 54.68 -12.04
CA ASN A 23 -39.17 53.30 -11.72
C ASN A 23 -38.20 52.25 -12.30
N THR A 24 -37.62 52.52 -13.48
CA THR A 24 -36.60 51.63 -14.08
C THR A 24 -35.30 51.64 -13.28
N VAL A 25 -34.87 52.80 -12.78
CA VAL A 25 -33.67 52.91 -11.93
C VAL A 25 -33.88 52.21 -10.59
N LYS A 26 -35.05 52.33 -9.99
CA LYS A 26 -35.40 51.61 -8.73
C LYS A 26 -35.48 50.09 -8.95
N PHE A 27 -36.04 49.66 -10.08
CA PHE A 27 -36.09 48.22 -10.46
C PHE A 27 -34.68 47.66 -10.69
N LEU A 28 -33.82 48.36 -11.44
CA LEU A 28 -32.43 47.92 -11.67
C LEU A 28 -31.61 47.91 -10.38
N ALA A 29 -31.80 48.88 -9.51
CA ALA A 29 -31.16 48.92 -8.19
C ALA A 29 -31.64 47.75 -7.31
N GLY A 30 -32.94 47.45 -7.30
CA GLY A 30 -33.52 46.33 -6.60
C GLY A 30 -32.99 44.96 -7.11
N LEU A 31 -32.90 44.82 -8.44
CA LEU A 31 -32.34 43.63 -9.08
C LEU A 31 -30.84 43.45 -8.72
N PHE A 32 -30.07 44.56 -8.73
CA PHE A 32 -28.65 44.51 -8.33
C PHE A 32 -28.48 44.12 -6.87
N VAL A 33 -29.28 44.64 -5.96
CA VAL A 33 -29.26 44.25 -4.53
C VAL A 33 -29.65 42.80 -4.37
N ALA A 34 -30.68 42.31 -5.08
CA ALA A 34 -31.09 40.92 -5.03
C ALA A 34 -29.98 39.95 -5.55
N LEU A 35 -29.32 40.30 -6.65
CA LEU A 35 -28.17 39.55 -7.19
C LEU A 35 -26.96 39.57 -6.25
N ALA A 36 -26.69 40.74 -5.62
CA ALA A 36 -25.63 40.84 -4.63
C ALA A 36 -25.89 39.95 -3.39
N LEU A 37 -27.13 39.97 -2.88
CA LEU A 37 -27.54 39.13 -1.76
C LEU A 37 -27.48 37.63 -2.14
N ALA A 38 -27.97 37.28 -3.34
CA ALA A 38 -27.89 35.91 -3.82
C ALA A 38 -26.43 35.43 -3.98
N SER A 39 -25.54 36.30 -4.45
CA SER A 39 -24.11 36.04 -4.56
C SER A 39 -23.45 35.85 -3.19
N LEU A 40 -23.81 36.66 -2.20
CA LEU A 40 -23.32 36.52 -0.82
C LEU A 40 -23.79 35.23 -0.17
N VAL A 41 -25.05 34.86 -0.34
CA VAL A 41 -25.59 33.58 0.16
C VAL A 41 -24.92 32.42 -0.53
N GLY A 42 -24.76 32.46 -1.86
CA GLY A 42 -24.06 31.44 -2.63
C GLY A 42 -22.60 31.29 -2.21
N PHE A 43 -21.91 32.41 -1.96
CA PHE A 43 -20.53 32.41 -1.48
C PHE A 43 -20.42 31.80 -0.05
N ALA A 44 -21.30 32.19 0.85
CA ALA A 44 -21.34 31.67 2.21
C ALA A 44 -21.66 30.17 2.23
N TRP A 45 -22.56 29.69 1.38
CA TRP A 45 -22.84 28.27 1.20
C TRP A 45 -21.62 27.54 0.66
N TRP A 46 -20.96 28.05 -0.38
CA TRP A 46 -19.77 27.47 -0.99
C TRP A 46 -18.63 27.34 0.01
N THR A 47 -18.34 28.38 0.79
CA THR A 47 -17.28 28.35 1.82
C THR A 47 -17.60 27.36 2.93
N ARG A 48 -18.88 27.20 3.30
CA ARG A 48 -19.32 26.16 4.25
C ARG A 48 -19.08 24.76 3.73
N GLU A 49 -19.38 24.49 2.47
CA GLU A 49 -19.16 23.16 1.87
C GLU A 49 -17.68 22.79 1.73
N LEU A 50 -16.80 23.79 1.60
CA LEU A 50 -15.35 23.59 1.59
C LEU A 50 -14.76 23.37 2.99
N SER A 51 -15.47 23.77 4.06
CA SER A 51 -14.98 23.65 5.43
C SER A 51 -14.98 22.19 5.90
N PRO A 52 -14.17 21.84 6.91
CA PRO A 52 -14.14 20.51 7.51
C PRO A 52 -15.55 20.01 7.91
N LEU A 53 -15.79 18.71 7.76
CA LEU A 53 -17.06 18.10 8.16
C LEU A 53 -17.23 18.11 9.68
N ASP A 54 -16.15 17.76 10.41
CA ASP A 54 -16.11 17.68 11.86
C ASP A 54 -14.73 18.10 12.39
N LEU A 55 -14.63 19.29 12.94
CA LEU A 55 -13.39 19.84 13.51
C LEU A 55 -12.95 19.12 14.81
N SER A 56 -13.85 18.39 15.47
CA SER A 56 -13.57 17.69 16.71
C SER A 56 -13.03 16.27 16.50
N SER A 57 -13.15 15.76 15.28
CA SER A 57 -12.70 14.40 14.94
C SER A 57 -11.24 14.38 14.50
N ASP A 58 -10.35 14.01 15.42
CA ASP A 58 -8.92 13.82 15.12
C ASP A 58 -8.61 12.41 14.58
N GLN A 59 -9.65 11.61 14.31
CA GLN A 59 -9.52 10.25 13.81
C GLN A 59 -9.16 10.24 12.32
N HIS A 60 -7.95 9.80 12.04
CA HIS A 60 -7.54 9.45 10.70
C HIS A 60 -8.04 8.05 10.34
N ARG A 61 -8.72 7.92 9.20
CA ARG A 61 -9.29 6.65 8.72
C ARG A 61 -8.79 6.34 7.31
N PRO A 62 -8.55 5.05 6.98
CA PRO A 62 -8.13 4.66 5.65
C PRO A 62 -9.22 4.93 4.61
N PHE A 63 -8.83 5.50 3.48
CA PHE A 63 -9.67 5.71 2.30
C PHE A 63 -8.96 5.12 1.08
N ILE A 64 -9.59 4.15 0.42
CA ILE A 64 -8.99 3.40 -0.69
C ILE A 64 -9.53 3.92 -2.02
N ILE A 65 -8.61 4.26 -2.93
CA ILE A 65 -8.91 4.59 -4.33
C ILE A 65 -8.41 3.44 -5.20
N VAL A 66 -9.32 2.77 -5.90
CA VAL A 66 -8.96 1.70 -6.84
C VAL A 66 -8.49 2.29 -8.18
N PRO A 67 -7.62 1.57 -8.93
CA PRO A 67 -7.18 2.02 -10.25
C PRO A 67 -8.35 2.34 -11.18
N ASN A 68 -8.25 3.43 -11.95
CA ASN A 68 -9.25 3.90 -12.92
C ASN A 68 -10.59 4.39 -12.30
N GLN A 69 -10.64 4.66 -11.01
CA GLN A 69 -11.82 5.23 -10.37
C GLN A 69 -12.00 6.69 -10.80
N SER A 70 -13.20 7.07 -11.26
CA SER A 70 -13.47 8.43 -11.69
C SER A 70 -13.56 9.43 -10.51
N ALA A 71 -13.27 10.71 -10.75
CA ALA A 71 -13.43 11.77 -9.75
C ALA A 71 -14.85 11.82 -9.15
N SER A 72 -15.89 11.50 -9.94
CA SER A 72 -17.26 11.39 -9.46
C SER A 72 -17.45 10.24 -8.48
N ALA A 73 -16.88 9.07 -8.77
CA ALA A 73 -16.94 7.91 -7.89
C ALA A 73 -16.13 8.13 -6.59
N VAL A 74 -14.97 8.78 -6.70
CA VAL A 74 -14.16 9.18 -5.53
C VAL A 74 -14.93 10.18 -4.65
N SER A 75 -15.57 11.20 -5.27
CA SER A 75 -16.37 12.19 -4.52
C SER A 75 -17.55 11.53 -3.79
N GLN A 76 -18.22 10.55 -4.42
CA GLN A 76 -19.32 9.83 -3.80
C GLN A 76 -18.81 8.96 -2.63
N ALA A 77 -17.70 8.23 -2.82
CA ALA A 77 -17.11 7.41 -1.76
C ALA A 77 -16.64 8.24 -0.55
N LEU A 78 -16.08 9.45 -0.78
CA LEU A 78 -15.72 10.38 0.29
C LEU A 78 -16.94 10.82 1.10
N PHE A 79 -18.07 11.07 0.43
CA PHE A 79 -19.33 11.43 1.09
C PHE A 79 -19.92 10.25 1.88
N ASP A 80 -19.99 9.06 1.28
CA ASP A 80 -20.54 7.85 1.90
C ASP A 80 -19.77 7.48 3.18
N GLN A 81 -18.44 7.69 3.17
CA GLN A 81 -17.56 7.45 4.32
C GLN A 81 -17.47 8.65 5.27
N LYS A 82 -18.26 9.72 5.06
CA LYS A 82 -18.34 10.90 5.94
C LYS A 82 -17.00 11.64 6.10
N PHE A 83 -16.31 11.88 5.00
CA PHE A 83 -15.14 12.77 4.96
C PHE A 83 -15.51 14.16 4.47
N ILE A 84 -16.57 14.31 3.65
CA ILE A 84 -17.02 15.56 3.04
C ILE A 84 -18.51 15.76 3.20
N ARG A 85 -19.00 17.03 3.00
CA ARG A 85 -20.43 17.38 3.14
C ARG A 85 -21.22 17.11 1.86
N SER A 86 -20.62 17.34 0.69
CA SER A 86 -21.32 17.27 -0.60
C SER A 86 -20.43 16.64 -1.69
N PRO A 87 -20.89 15.54 -2.32
CA PRO A 87 -20.16 14.93 -3.43
C PRO A 87 -20.17 15.82 -4.68
N SER A 88 -21.24 16.61 -4.88
CA SER A 88 -21.36 17.52 -6.02
C SER A 88 -20.35 18.67 -5.95
N VAL A 89 -20.15 19.25 -4.77
CA VAL A 89 -19.16 20.31 -4.56
C VAL A 89 -17.74 19.77 -4.74
N ALA A 90 -17.43 18.58 -4.20
CA ALA A 90 -16.14 17.92 -4.40
C ALA A 90 -15.85 17.66 -5.88
N LYS A 91 -16.84 17.15 -6.64
CA LYS A 91 -16.72 16.93 -8.09
C LYS A 91 -16.45 18.24 -8.85
N ILE A 92 -17.22 19.28 -8.55
CA ILE A 92 -17.02 20.62 -9.16
C ILE A 92 -15.62 21.12 -8.84
N TYR A 93 -15.18 21.00 -7.59
CA TYR A 93 -13.84 21.42 -7.18
C TYR A 93 -12.74 20.66 -7.90
N PHE A 94 -12.86 19.32 -8.03
CA PHE A 94 -11.94 18.50 -8.81
C PHE A 94 -11.77 19.01 -10.25
N VAL A 95 -12.88 19.29 -10.93
CA VAL A 95 -12.86 19.75 -12.33
C VAL A 95 -12.28 21.17 -12.44
N LEU A 96 -12.73 22.10 -11.61
CA LEU A 96 -12.27 23.51 -11.66
C LEU A 96 -10.79 23.65 -11.30
N SER A 97 -10.28 22.81 -10.39
CA SER A 97 -8.87 22.81 -9.98
C SER A 97 -7.96 21.94 -10.87
N GLY A 98 -8.53 21.20 -11.82
CA GLY A 98 -7.77 20.25 -12.68
C GLY A 98 -7.13 19.10 -11.91
N LEU A 99 -7.61 18.79 -10.71
CA LEU A 99 -7.13 17.69 -9.89
C LEU A 99 -7.73 16.34 -10.29
N ASP A 100 -8.83 16.32 -11.02
CA ASP A 100 -9.53 15.13 -11.51
C ASP A 100 -8.62 14.17 -12.29
N LYS A 101 -7.67 14.73 -13.08
CA LYS A 101 -6.69 13.97 -13.88
C LYS A 101 -5.45 13.54 -13.10
N LYS A 102 -5.30 14.00 -11.86
CA LYS A 102 -4.12 13.78 -11.03
C LYS A 102 -4.37 12.83 -9.86
N ILE A 103 -5.61 12.35 -9.70
CA ILE A 103 -5.97 11.37 -8.66
C ILE A 103 -5.15 10.11 -8.88
N LYS A 104 -4.46 9.66 -7.84
CA LYS A 104 -3.68 8.42 -7.85
C LYS A 104 -4.42 7.34 -7.08
N ALA A 105 -4.37 6.10 -7.60
CA ALA A 105 -4.88 4.94 -6.89
C ALA A 105 -3.95 4.60 -5.71
N GLY A 106 -4.54 4.05 -4.65
CA GLY A 106 -3.82 3.65 -3.43
C GLY A 106 -4.61 3.98 -2.18
N THR A 107 -4.00 3.78 -1.04
CA THR A 107 -4.63 4.00 0.26
C THR A 107 -4.17 5.32 0.88
N TYR A 108 -5.12 6.11 1.32
CA TYR A 108 -4.92 7.42 1.92
C TYR A 108 -5.40 7.40 3.37
N LEU A 109 -4.71 8.10 4.24
CA LEU A 109 -5.15 8.32 5.61
C LEU A 109 -5.79 9.70 5.70
N LEU A 110 -7.13 9.76 5.76
CA LEU A 110 -7.91 10.99 5.73
C LEU A 110 -8.60 11.25 7.06
N SER A 111 -8.78 12.54 7.41
CA SER A 111 -9.53 12.95 8.59
C SER A 111 -10.72 13.84 8.20
N PRO A 112 -11.91 13.66 8.83
CA PRO A 112 -13.04 14.57 8.68
C PRO A 112 -12.76 16.01 9.14
N SER A 113 -11.69 16.23 9.91
CA SER A 113 -11.24 17.57 10.35
C SER A 113 -10.44 18.32 9.27
N THR A 114 -10.14 17.67 8.14
CA THR A 114 -9.45 18.28 7.01
C THR A 114 -10.45 18.99 6.10
N ASP A 115 -10.14 20.22 5.67
CA ASP A 115 -10.96 20.93 4.69
C ASP A 115 -10.91 20.24 3.32
N LEU A 116 -11.96 20.45 2.51
CA LEU A 116 -12.12 19.79 1.22
C LEU A 116 -10.92 20.04 0.29
N LYS A 117 -10.38 21.24 0.24
CA LYS A 117 -9.25 21.60 -0.63
C LYS A 117 -8.01 20.77 -0.29
N ASN A 118 -7.61 20.73 0.98
CA ASN A 118 -6.44 19.99 1.44
C ASN A 118 -6.66 18.48 1.30
N LEU A 119 -7.89 18.01 1.59
CA LEU A 119 -8.26 16.60 1.40
C LEU A 119 -8.11 16.19 -0.06
N LEU A 120 -8.68 16.91 -1.02
CA LEU A 120 -8.57 16.59 -2.45
C LEU A 120 -7.14 16.75 -2.99
N THR A 121 -6.39 17.71 -2.47
CA THR A 121 -4.96 17.88 -2.83
C THR A 121 -4.13 16.69 -2.37
N SER A 122 -4.39 16.14 -1.17
CA SER A 122 -3.68 14.96 -0.67
C SER A 122 -3.87 13.72 -1.56
N LEU A 123 -5.05 13.57 -2.21
CA LEU A 123 -5.32 12.48 -3.14
C LEU A 123 -4.51 12.57 -4.44
N THR A 124 -3.95 13.73 -4.75
CA THR A 124 -3.08 13.95 -5.92
C THR A 124 -1.59 13.85 -5.59
N ALA A 125 -1.21 14.06 -4.32
CA ALA A 125 0.17 13.88 -3.87
C ALA A 125 0.62 12.41 -3.99
N GLY A 126 -0.31 11.48 -3.83
CA GLY A 126 -0.10 10.04 -3.92
C GLY A 126 -0.34 9.36 -2.57
N PRO A 127 -0.58 8.05 -2.59
CA PRO A 127 -0.76 7.27 -1.38
C PRO A 127 0.53 7.28 -0.55
N ARG A 128 0.39 7.14 0.75
CA ARG A 128 1.52 6.95 1.67
C ARG A 128 1.89 5.47 1.79
N ASP A 129 2.02 4.81 0.64
CA ASP A 129 2.43 3.42 0.60
C ASP A 129 3.95 3.36 0.40
N ILE A 130 4.59 2.43 1.07
CA ILE A 130 6.04 2.21 0.97
C ILE A 130 6.34 0.82 0.46
N TRP A 131 7.40 0.69 -0.34
CA TRP A 131 7.91 -0.61 -0.75
C TRP A 131 8.77 -1.22 0.35
N VAL A 132 8.36 -2.40 0.84
CA VAL A 132 9.11 -3.17 1.83
C VAL A 132 9.48 -4.51 1.23
N THR A 133 10.79 -4.76 1.07
CA THR A 133 11.31 -6.04 0.61
C THR A 133 11.62 -6.94 1.81
N ILE A 134 11.05 -8.14 1.81
CA ILE A 134 11.32 -9.23 2.75
C ILE A 134 12.13 -10.28 1.99
N PRO A 135 13.44 -10.42 2.27
CA PRO A 135 14.30 -11.40 1.64
C PRO A 135 13.94 -12.84 1.98
N GLU A 136 14.28 -13.77 1.07
CA GLU A 136 14.21 -15.20 1.31
C GLU A 136 15.08 -15.61 2.51
N GLY A 137 14.66 -16.61 3.25
CA GLY A 137 15.40 -17.14 4.40
C GLY A 137 15.36 -16.28 5.66
N TRP A 138 14.57 -15.19 5.67
CA TRP A 138 14.39 -14.38 6.87
C TRP A 138 13.43 -15.05 7.86
N ARG A 139 13.71 -14.82 9.15
CA ARG A 139 12.83 -15.21 10.24
C ARG A 139 11.84 -14.09 10.56
N ARG A 140 10.74 -14.44 11.21
CA ARG A 140 9.71 -13.48 11.63
C ARG A 140 10.26 -12.31 12.45
N GLU A 141 11.30 -12.52 13.27
CA GLU A 141 11.94 -11.45 14.05
C GLU A 141 12.66 -10.44 13.15
N GLN A 142 13.32 -10.91 12.07
CA GLN A 142 13.98 -10.06 11.09
C GLN A 142 12.96 -9.28 10.26
N ILE A 143 11.84 -9.93 9.90
CA ILE A 143 10.71 -9.29 9.23
C ILE A 143 10.12 -8.19 10.12
N ALA A 144 9.87 -8.48 11.41
CA ALA A 144 9.36 -7.51 12.37
C ALA A 144 10.27 -6.28 12.51
N THR A 145 11.59 -6.50 12.58
CA THR A 145 12.59 -5.41 12.63
C THR A 145 12.56 -4.57 11.36
N ARG A 146 12.46 -5.19 10.19
CA ARG A 146 12.34 -4.49 8.91
C ARG A 146 11.07 -3.65 8.84
N LEU A 147 9.94 -4.19 9.25
CA LEU A 147 8.66 -3.47 9.28
C LEU A 147 8.72 -2.28 10.24
N ALA A 148 9.25 -2.47 11.44
CA ALA A 148 9.42 -1.39 12.43
C ALA A 148 10.35 -0.26 11.95
N SER A 149 11.34 -0.56 11.10
CA SER A 149 12.23 0.46 10.53
C SER A 149 11.61 1.26 9.38
N ASN A 150 10.50 0.80 8.82
CA ASN A 150 9.87 1.41 7.64
C ASN A 150 8.48 1.99 7.92
N LEU A 151 7.81 1.52 8.99
CA LEU A 151 6.45 1.92 9.35
C LEU A 151 6.46 2.74 10.64
N GLU A 152 5.73 3.85 10.64
CA GLU A 152 5.55 4.67 11.84
C GLU A 152 4.70 3.90 12.88
N ASN A 153 5.16 3.86 14.13
CA ASN A 153 4.43 3.25 15.26
C ASN A 153 4.03 1.77 15.05
N PHE A 154 4.85 0.99 14.33
CA PHE A 154 4.57 -0.43 14.12
C PHE A 154 4.71 -1.24 15.42
N ASP A 155 3.62 -1.93 15.81
CA ASP A 155 3.60 -2.79 16.99
C ASP A 155 4.26 -4.15 16.71
N THR A 156 5.56 -4.20 16.95
CA THR A 156 6.39 -5.40 16.79
C THR A 156 5.94 -6.55 17.69
N ALA A 157 5.48 -6.26 18.92
CA ALA A 157 5.07 -7.29 19.87
C ALA A 157 3.81 -8.01 19.38
N THR A 158 2.81 -7.24 18.92
CA THR A 158 1.59 -7.80 18.32
C THR A 158 1.92 -8.61 17.06
N PHE A 159 2.81 -8.13 16.17
CA PHE A 159 3.21 -8.88 14.98
C PHE A 159 3.85 -10.23 15.35
N LEU A 160 4.80 -10.24 16.29
CA LEU A 160 5.44 -11.46 16.75
C LEU A 160 4.47 -12.43 17.43
N SER A 161 3.48 -11.93 18.15
CA SER A 161 2.42 -12.76 18.73
C SER A 161 1.56 -13.41 17.65
N LEU A 162 1.09 -12.65 16.67
CA LEU A 162 0.27 -13.16 15.57
C LEU A 162 1.01 -14.16 14.67
N THR A 163 2.33 -14.03 14.57
CA THR A 163 3.18 -14.89 13.72
C THR A 163 3.83 -16.06 14.46
N ALA A 164 3.50 -16.30 15.72
CA ALA A 164 4.15 -17.31 16.56
C ALA A 164 4.17 -18.73 15.95
N THR A 165 3.14 -19.08 15.19
CA THR A 165 2.98 -20.39 14.53
C THR A 165 3.08 -20.31 13.00
N LEU A 166 3.47 -19.14 12.46
CA LEU A 166 3.46 -18.89 11.01
C LEU A 166 4.87 -18.84 10.39
N GLU A 167 5.92 -19.23 11.14
CA GLU A 167 7.25 -19.34 10.55
C GLU A 167 7.22 -20.29 9.35
N GLY A 168 7.88 -19.89 8.26
CA GLY A 168 7.82 -20.58 6.98
C GLY A 168 6.67 -20.16 6.06
N ARG A 169 5.62 -19.47 6.58
CA ARG A 169 4.43 -19.06 5.82
C ARG A 169 4.34 -17.55 5.57
N LEU A 170 5.30 -16.76 6.06
CA LEU A 170 5.42 -15.34 5.80
C LEU A 170 6.22 -15.13 4.51
N PHE A 171 5.54 -15.18 3.36
CA PHE A 171 6.21 -15.32 2.06
C PHE A 171 7.19 -14.16 1.79
N PRO A 172 8.45 -14.46 1.38
CA PRO A 172 9.42 -13.44 1.00
C PRO A 172 9.06 -12.83 -0.36
N ASP A 173 8.88 -11.51 -0.40
CA ASP A 173 8.55 -10.74 -1.60
C ASP A 173 8.79 -9.25 -1.36
N THR A 174 8.56 -8.42 -2.38
CA THR A 174 8.50 -6.97 -2.23
C THR A 174 7.03 -6.53 -2.19
N TYR A 175 6.64 -5.94 -1.09
CA TYR A 175 5.27 -5.54 -0.80
C TYR A 175 5.10 -4.03 -0.83
N LEU A 176 4.02 -3.56 -1.42
CA LEU A 176 3.57 -2.18 -1.27
C LEU A 176 2.66 -2.13 -0.04
N ILE A 177 3.15 -1.53 1.04
CA ILE A 177 2.49 -1.53 2.36
C ILE A 177 2.08 -0.09 2.70
N PRO A 178 0.80 0.16 3.07
CA PRO A 178 0.39 1.43 3.63
C PRO A 178 1.15 1.75 4.92
N THR A 179 1.62 2.99 5.09
CA THR A 179 2.43 3.38 6.28
C THR A 179 1.69 3.21 7.60
N TYR A 180 0.37 3.12 7.58
CA TYR A 180 -0.50 2.89 8.74
C TYR A 180 -1.03 1.44 8.83
N ALA A 181 -0.50 0.50 8.02
CA ALA A 181 -0.94 -0.89 8.05
C ALA A 181 -0.75 -1.49 9.45
N THR A 182 -1.77 -2.15 9.95
CA THR A 182 -1.69 -2.84 11.24
C THR A 182 -0.87 -4.13 11.12
N PRO A 183 -0.33 -4.67 12.22
CA PRO A 183 0.33 -5.97 12.20
C PRO A 183 -0.55 -7.08 11.58
N ALA A 184 -1.86 -7.07 11.82
CA ALA A 184 -2.79 -8.04 11.27
C ALA A 184 -2.91 -7.93 9.74
N ASP A 185 -3.06 -6.70 9.19
CA ASP A 185 -3.13 -6.48 7.73
C ASP A 185 -1.88 -7.01 7.02
N ILE A 186 -0.72 -6.84 7.66
CA ILE A 186 0.56 -7.30 7.11
C ILE A 186 0.63 -8.84 7.16
N VAL A 187 0.29 -9.46 8.28
CA VAL A 187 0.25 -10.93 8.40
C VAL A 187 -0.67 -11.52 7.35
N ASP A 188 -1.85 -10.96 7.16
CA ASP A 188 -2.81 -11.40 6.13
C ASP A 188 -2.22 -11.25 4.72
N THR A 189 -1.52 -10.15 4.44
CA THR A 189 -0.87 -9.91 3.15
C THR A 189 0.23 -10.95 2.87
N LEU A 190 1.11 -11.23 3.84
CA LEU A 190 2.21 -12.17 3.71
C LEU A 190 1.70 -13.60 3.53
N THR A 191 0.74 -14.02 4.35
CA THR A 191 0.16 -15.37 4.31
C THR A 191 -0.74 -15.59 3.09
N ALA A 192 -1.52 -14.58 2.67
CA ALA A 192 -2.29 -14.65 1.42
C ALA A 192 -1.37 -14.79 0.20
N THR A 193 -0.20 -14.10 0.21
CA THR A 193 0.80 -14.24 -0.85
C THR A 193 1.43 -15.64 -0.86
N PHE A 194 1.72 -16.19 0.33
CA PHE A 194 2.16 -17.57 0.46
C PHE A 194 1.14 -18.53 -0.16
N ASN A 195 -0.12 -18.43 0.25
CA ASN A 195 -1.19 -19.31 -0.24
C ASN A 195 -1.39 -19.20 -1.76
N ARG A 196 -1.29 -17.99 -2.33
CA ARG A 196 -1.42 -17.77 -3.77
C ARG A 196 -0.24 -18.32 -4.57
N LYS A 197 1.00 -18.16 -4.08
CA LYS A 197 2.21 -18.54 -4.83
C LYS A 197 2.62 -19.98 -4.60
N VAL A 198 2.42 -20.50 -3.40
CA VAL A 198 2.84 -21.83 -3.00
C VAL A 198 1.69 -22.84 -3.05
N GLY A 199 0.47 -22.43 -2.64
CA GLY A 199 -0.67 -23.34 -2.51
C GLY A 199 -0.47 -24.33 -1.35
N PHE A 200 -0.95 -25.56 -1.55
CA PHE A 200 -0.79 -26.58 -0.52
C PHE A 200 0.64 -27.09 -0.42
N ILE A 201 1.14 -27.16 0.81
CA ILE A 201 2.40 -27.81 1.20
C ILE A 201 2.23 -28.41 2.60
N ASP A 202 2.65 -29.63 2.80
CA ASP A 202 2.68 -30.28 4.11
C ASP A 202 3.76 -29.66 5.01
N GLN A 203 3.63 -29.87 6.32
CA GLN A 203 4.53 -29.25 7.30
C GLN A 203 5.97 -29.74 7.17
N ASP A 204 6.19 -31.03 6.93
CA ASP A 204 7.53 -31.61 6.81
C ASP A 204 8.27 -31.06 5.59
N SER A 205 7.57 -30.95 4.46
CA SER A 205 8.11 -30.32 3.24
C SER A 205 8.43 -28.84 3.46
N LEU A 206 7.61 -28.10 4.23
CA LEU A 206 7.88 -26.69 4.54
C LEU A 206 9.10 -26.54 5.47
N ILE A 207 9.24 -27.39 6.48
CA ILE A 207 10.42 -27.44 7.35
C ILE A 207 11.67 -27.71 6.51
N LEU A 208 11.62 -28.73 5.67
CA LEU A 208 12.73 -29.09 4.79
C LEU A 208 13.10 -27.95 3.84
N ALA A 209 12.11 -27.26 3.26
CA ALA A 209 12.34 -26.10 2.40
C ALA A 209 13.05 -24.97 3.15
N SER A 210 12.70 -24.73 4.43
CA SER A 210 13.38 -23.74 5.26
C SER A 210 14.84 -24.09 5.56
N LEU A 211 15.17 -25.38 5.67
CA LEU A 211 16.55 -25.85 5.80
C LEU A 211 17.31 -25.64 4.48
N VAL A 212 16.75 -26.08 3.35
CA VAL A 212 17.35 -25.91 2.03
C VAL A 212 17.61 -24.45 1.72
N GLU A 213 16.66 -23.56 2.04
CA GLU A 213 16.82 -22.11 1.84
C GLU A 213 18.02 -21.55 2.59
N ARG A 214 18.23 -21.99 3.81
CA ARG A 214 19.31 -21.47 4.68
C ARG A 214 20.67 -22.10 4.40
N GLU A 215 20.69 -23.31 3.84
CA GLU A 215 21.92 -24.05 3.52
C GLU A 215 22.48 -23.69 2.15
N THR A 216 21.64 -23.39 1.16
CA THR A 216 22.11 -23.25 -0.23
C THR A 216 22.29 -21.77 -0.62
N LYS A 217 23.39 -21.51 -1.33
CA LYS A 217 23.67 -20.17 -1.89
C LYS A 217 23.15 -20.00 -3.31
N THR A 218 23.06 -21.10 -4.08
CA THR A 218 22.64 -21.05 -5.47
C THR A 218 21.34 -21.83 -5.71
N THR A 219 20.56 -21.38 -6.69
CA THR A 219 19.32 -22.08 -7.08
C THR A 219 19.60 -23.48 -7.63
N ALA A 220 20.76 -23.69 -8.27
CA ALA A 220 21.14 -24.96 -8.85
C ALA A 220 21.44 -26.05 -7.78
N ASP A 221 21.95 -25.66 -6.62
CA ASP A 221 22.27 -26.56 -5.52
C ASP A 221 21.03 -27.02 -4.75
N ARG A 222 19.97 -26.22 -4.74
CA ARG A 222 18.75 -26.49 -3.95
C ARG A 222 18.15 -27.88 -4.19
N PRO A 223 17.92 -28.36 -5.43
CA PRO A 223 17.37 -29.69 -5.69
C PRO A 223 18.31 -30.83 -5.25
N ILE A 224 19.65 -30.62 -5.36
CA ILE A 224 20.65 -31.61 -4.96
C ILE A 224 20.66 -31.73 -3.44
N VAL A 225 20.76 -30.64 -2.72
CA VAL A 225 20.75 -30.61 -1.25
C VAL A 225 19.43 -31.14 -0.70
N ALA A 226 18.28 -30.75 -1.29
CA ALA A 226 16.97 -31.31 -0.94
C ALA A 226 16.98 -32.87 -1.10
N GLY A 227 17.54 -33.36 -2.19
CA GLY A 227 17.69 -34.82 -2.42
C GLY A 227 18.57 -35.53 -1.38
N ILE A 228 19.69 -34.91 -0.98
CA ILE A 228 20.58 -35.42 0.08
C ILE A 228 19.85 -35.46 1.43
N LEU A 229 19.20 -34.36 1.83
CA LEU A 229 18.49 -34.27 3.10
C LEU A 229 17.32 -35.27 3.17
N LEU A 230 16.53 -35.42 2.11
CA LEU A 230 15.47 -36.42 2.03
C LEU A 230 16.03 -37.86 2.09
N LYS A 231 17.19 -38.11 1.47
CA LYS A 231 17.87 -39.41 1.53
C LYS A 231 18.33 -39.73 2.96
N ARG A 232 18.90 -38.76 3.68
CA ARG A 232 19.29 -38.90 5.09
C ARG A 232 18.07 -39.19 5.97
N LEU A 233 16.95 -38.44 5.80
CA LEU A 233 15.70 -38.66 6.53
C LEU A 233 15.18 -40.08 6.34
N LYS A 234 15.14 -40.59 5.09
CA LYS A 234 14.69 -41.96 4.78
C LYS A 234 15.59 -43.04 5.37
N ALA A 235 16.86 -42.73 5.58
CA ALA A 235 17.83 -43.67 6.15
C ALA A 235 17.92 -43.53 7.69
N ASN A 236 17.07 -42.73 8.34
CA ASN A 236 17.17 -42.40 9.76
C ASN A 236 18.56 -41.86 10.15
N TRP A 237 19.16 -41.08 9.27
CA TRP A 237 20.45 -40.44 9.49
C TRP A 237 20.23 -38.98 9.95
N PRO A 238 21.00 -38.48 10.95
CA PRO A 238 20.94 -37.08 11.35
C PRO A 238 21.17 -36.13 10.17
N LEU A 239 20.39 -35.02 10.09
CA LEU A 239 20.49 -34.09 8.97
C LEU A 239 21.81 -33.33 8.97
N GLN A 240 22.36 -33.01 10.16
CA GLN A 240 23.64 -32.30 10.35
C GLN A 240 23.72 -30.99 9.55
N VAL A 241 22.73 -30.11 9.78
CA VAL A 241 22.57 -28.84 9.08
C VAL A 241 23.07 -27.73 9.98
N ASP A 242 24.05 -26.94 9.55
CA ASP A 242 24.73 -25.96 10.38
C ASP A 242 23.80 -24.86 10.93
N VAL A 243 22.77 -24.54 10.18
CA VAL A 243 21.77 -23.52 10.56
C VAL A 243 20.75 -24.04 11.60
N ALA A 244 20.72 -25.36 11.85
CA ALA A 244 19.83 -26.02 12.81
C ALA A 244 20.65 -27.07 13.60
N LYS A 245 21.44 -26.60 14.58
CA LYS A 245 22.41 -27.43 15.32
C LYS A 245 21.79 -28.61 16.08
N ASP A 246 20.51 -28.56 16.44
CA ASP A 246 19.74 -29.67 17.00
C ASP A 246 19.69 -30.89 16.05
N THR A 247 19.79 -30.70 14.73
CA THR A 247 19.85 -31.77 13.72
C THR A 247 21.13 -32.62 13.75
N TYR A 248 22.13 -32.21 14.53
CA TYR A 248 23.33 -33.03 14.81
C TYR A 248 23.09 -34.05 15.92
N GLN A 249 22.16 -33.76 16.84
CA GLN A 249 21.91 -34.57 18.03
C GLN A 249 20.64 -35.40 17.92
N HIS A 250 19.72 -35.01 17.04
CA HIS A 250 18.43 -35.65 16.86
C HIS A 250 18.25 -36.13 15.41
N ILE A 251 17.62 -37.29 15.26
CA ILE A 251 17.21 -37.81 13.95
C ILE A 251 15.85 -37.16 13.58
N GLY A 252 15.70 -36.79 12.33
CA GLY A 252 14.45 -36.21 11.82
C GLY A 252 14.54 -34.71 11.56
N LEU A 253 13.38 -34.14 11.29
CA LEU A 253 13.22 -32.68 11.04
C LEU A 253 13.13 -31.92 12.36
N PRO A 254 13.53 -30.64 12.37
CA PRO A 254 13.14 -29.70 13.43
C PRO A 254 11.63 -29.65 13.64
N VAL A 255 11.20 -29.19 14.82
CA VAL A 255 9.76 -29.13 15.19
C VAL A 255 8.98 -28.13 14.30
N ALA A 256 9.66 -27.11 13.78
CA ALA A 256 9.06 -26.07 12.98
C ALA A 256 10.05 -25.55 11.91
N PRO A 257 9.56 -24.84 10.86
CA PRO A 257 10.43 -24.14 9.93
C PRO A 257 11.37 -23.17 10.65
N ILE A 258 12.62 -23.10 10.22
CA ILE A 258 13.65 -22.24 10.83
C ILE A 258 13.72 -20.83 10.21
N ALA A 259 13.05 -20.64 9.08
CA ALA A 259 13.00 -19.39 8.31
C ALA A 259 11.85 -19.45 7.30
N ASN A 260 11.61 -18.36 6.60
CA ASN A 260 10.62 -18.27 5.53
C ASN A 260 11.30 -18.51 4.16
N PRO A 261 11.06 -19.68 3.53
CA PRO A 261 11.71 -20.05 2.28
C PRO A 261 11.10 -19.31 1.09
N GLY A 262 11.92 -19.07 0.06
CA GLY A 262 11.47 -18.63 -1.25
C GLY A 262 10.87 -19.75 -2.08
N LEU A 263 10.26 -19.39 -3.20
CA LEU A 263 9.61 -20.37 -4.10
C LEU A 263 10.59 -21.41 -4.63
N ALA A 264 11.84 -21.02 -4.92
CA ALA A 264 12.84 -21.92 -5.46
C ALA A 264 13.25 -23.04 -4.47
N ALA A 265 13.32 -22.75 -3.16
CA ALA A 265 13.58 -23.78 -2.15
C ALA A 265 12.38 -24.74 -1.98
N ILE A 266 11.17 -24.20 -2.03
CA ILE A 266 9.92 -24.98 -1.98
C ILE A 266 9.83 -25.92 -3.18
N GLU A 267 10.08 -25.44 -4.39
CA GLU A 267 10.06 -26.24 -5.61
C GLU A 267 11.18 -27.30 -5.63
N ALA A 268 12.35 -26.98 -5.05
CA ALA A 268 13.44 -27.94 -4.90
C ALA A 268 13.06 -29.14 -4.00
N VAL A 269 12.28 -28.90 -2.96
CA VAL A 269 11.76 -29.97 -2.09
C VAL A 269 10.64 -30.76 -2.75
N ARG A 270 9.80 -30.12 -3.56
CA ARG A 270 8.76 -30.80 -4.33
C ARG A 270 9.33 -31.68 -5.45
N ARG A 271 10.47 -31.29 -6.01
CA ARG A 271 11.14 -31.97 -7.13
C ARG A 271 12.63 -32.16 -6.83
N PRO A 272 12.96 -32.96 -5.80
CA PRO A 272 14.33 -33.15 -5.39
C PRO A 272 15.09 -33.94 -6.45
N GLN A 273 16.35 -33.60 -6.63
CA GLN A 273 17.23 -34.36 -7.53
C GLN A 273 17.70 -35.64 -6.85
N THR A 274 17.50 -36.79 -7.48
CA THR A 274 18.10 -38.06 -7.04
C THR A 274 19.59 -38.00 -7.28
N THR A 275 20.40 -38.21 -6.24
CA THR A 275 21.86 -38.16 -6.30
C THR A 275 22.50 -39.29 -5.55
N PRO A 276 23.74 -39.73 -5.89
CA PRO A 276 24.50 -40.70 -5.12
C PRO A 276 25.04 -40.07 -3.81
N TYR A 277 25.07 -38.73 -3.70
CA TYR A 277 25.74 -38.03 -2.62
C TYR A 277 25.05 -38.20 -1.26
N TRP A 278 25.87 -38.20 -0.20
CA TRP A 278 25.46 -38.19 1.19
C TRP A 278 25.92 -36.92 1.92
N PHE A 279 26.98 -36.27 1.40
CA PHE A 279 27.64 -35.14 2.01
C PHE A 279 27.75 -33.98 1.05
N TYR A 280 27.76 -32.79 1.59
CA TYR A 280 28.02 -31.55 0.86
C TYR A 280 28.76 -30.56 1.77
N LEU A 281 29.49 -29.66 1.18
CA LEU A 281 30.03 -28.46 1.84
C LEU A 281 30.00 -27.28 0.87
N HIS A 282 29.98 -26.08 1.44
CA HIS A 282 30.07 -24.85 0.68
C HIS A 282 31.42 -24.18 0.95
N ALA A 283 32.22 -24.04 -0.09
CA ALA A 283 33.50 -23.34 -0.02
C ALA A 283 33.29 -21.82 0.18
N PRO A 284 34.31 -21.06 0.67
CA PRO A 284 34.22 -19.61 0.86
C PRO A 284 33.90 -18.83 -0.42
N ASP A 285 34.32 -19.35 -1.59
CA ASP A 285 34.03 -18.78 -2.90
C ASP A 285 32.55 -18.96 -3.35
N GLY A 286 31.75 -19.70 -2.58
CA GLY A 286 30.34 -19.99 -2.83
C GLY A 286 30.09 -21.25 -3.64
N THR A 287 31.12 -21.98 -4.05
CA THR A 287 30.97 -23.27 -4.76
C THR A 287 30.55 -24.38 -3.80
N SER A 288 29.72 -25.30 -4.31
CA SER A 288 29.25 -26.47 -3.54
C SER A 288 30.03 -27.72 -3.99
N HIS A 289 30.52 -28.48 -3.04
CA HIS A 289 31.22 -29.73 -3.26
C HIS A 289 30.45 -30.86 -2.61
N TYR A 290 30.20 -31.89 -3.39
CA TYR A 290 29.41 -33.08 -3.00
C TYR A 290 30.30 -34.29 -2.85
N ALA A 291 29.95 -35.19 -1.95
CA ALA A 291 30.69 -36.44 -1.74
C ALA A 291 29.74 -37.61 -1.48
N VAL A 292 30.17 -38.81 -1.93
CA VAL A 292 29.43 -40.05 -1.71
C VAL A 292 29.85 -40.66 -0.38
N THR A 293 31.15 -40.59 -0.01
CA THR A 293 31.68 -41.16 1.21
C THR A 293 32.20 -40.09 2.18
N ILE A 294 32.40 -40.47 3.44
CA ILE A 294 32.94 -39.55 4.46
C ILE A 294 34.41 -39.21 4.17
N GLU A 295 35.16 -40.14 3.58
CA GLU A 295 36.55 -39.92 3.20
C GLU A 295 36.65 -38.86 2.12
N GLU A 296 35.80 -38.92 1.07
CA GLU A 296 35.72 -37.88 0.04
C GLU A 296 35.31 -36.52 0.64
N HIS A 297 34.39 -36.56 1.60
CA HIS A 297 33.95 -35.32 2.28
C HIS A 297 35.11 -34.67 3.07
N ASN A 298 35.88 -35.47 3.82
CA ASN A 298 37.04 -34.97 4.56
C ASN A 298 38.12 -34.41 3.62
N LEU A 299 38.38 -35.08 2.48
CA LEU A 299 39.28 -34.54 1.45
C LEU A 299 38.78 -33.21 0.88
N ASN A 300 37.47 -33.04 0.72
CA ASN A 300 36.90 -31.76 0.30
C ASN A 300 37.05 -30.70 1.38
N ILE A 301 36.87 -31.04 2.68
CA ILE A 301 37.12 -30.11 3.80
C ILE A 301 38.58 -29.61 3.77
N ASP A 302 39.55 -30.52 3.72
CA ASP A 302 40.97 -30.21 3.71
C ASP A 302 41.35 -29.32 2.50
N LYS A 303 40.75 -29.60 1.36
CA LYS A 303 41.06 -28.89 0.11
C LYS A 303 40.42 -27.52 0.02
N TYR A 304 39.18 -27.31 0.49
CA TYR A 304 38.38 -26.13 0.21
C TYR A 304 38.10 -25.27 1.44
N LEU A 305 38.22 -25.78 2.67
CA LEU A 305 37.96 -25.03 3.88
C LEU A 305 39.21 -24.72 4.72
N THR A 306 40.33 -25.46 4.60
CA THR A 306 41.55 -25.33 5.41
C THR A 306 42.64 -24.44 4.77
N ARG A 307 42.29 -23.48 3.94
CA ARG A 307 43.26 -22.52 3.42
C ARG A 307 43.28 -21.21 4.17
#